data_f9879e36d0e3fe100be55950ed26d429
#
_entry.id   f9879e36d0e3fe100be55950ed26d429
#
_cell.length_a   1.000
_cell.length_b   1.000
_cell.length_c   1.000
_cell.angle_alpha   90.00
_cell.angle_beta   90.00
_cell.angle_gamma   90.00
#
_symmetry.space_group_name_H-M   'P 1'
#
loop_
_entity.id
_entity.type
_entity.pdbx_description
1 polymer ?
#
loop_
_entity_poly.entity_id
_entity_poly.type
_entity_poly.pdbx_seq_one_letter_code
_entity_poly.pdbx_strand_id
1 'polypeptide(L)'
;HEFQHMINFNQKNIKSGASPATWYNEMLSMLSEDMMKNALGFTSSSVYKDRLPLFNNYYYMSGIDEYITSNSVVSYSTAYAFGSWCARNFGGLEFITQVSTNSYVNMESIIQAIKSCTGKTYTDRQLFKMFIQACVFREPFAGNNGFSTFNTNQTSSLTTNEGKVYTLNKINLFDPDFAFTVNNKKYTGPVIFSNEVGPRTMRPHGFAIHYAGKATSDTITLTFSTKINPSEDVMIYIQDSFKNY
;
A
#
# COMPACT_ATOMS: atom_id res chain seq x y z
N HIS A 1 12.33 9.65 -10.53
CA HIS A 1 11.61 10.31 -9.43
C HIS A 1 11.25 11.74 -9.80
N GLU A 2 12.22 12.67 -9.84
CA GLU A 2 12.00 14.10 -10.06
C GLU A 2 11.28 14.42 -11.39
N PHE A 3 11.58 13.65 -12.44
CA PHE A 3 10.88 13.82 -13.72
C PHE A 3 9.38 13.51 -13.62
N GLN A 4 9.00 12.53 -12.77
CA GLN A 4 7.58 12.25 -12.53
C GLN A 4 6.87 13.40 -11.78
N HIS A 5 7.53 14.09 -10.88
CA HIS A 5 6.99 15.31 -10.27
C HIS A 5 6.67 16.38 -11.32
N MET A 6 7.54 16.57 -12.31
CA MET A 6 7.28 17.50 -13.42
C MET A 6 6.09 17.07 -14.29
N ILE A 7 5.99 15.77 -14.61
CA ILE A 7 4.84 15.22 -15.34
C ILE A 7 3.56 15.45 -14.55
N ASN A 8 3.56 15.10 -13.26
CA ASN A 8 2.40 15.25 -12.38
C ASN A 8 1.98 16.72 -12.24
N PHE A 9 2.92 17.63 -12.06
CA PHE A 9 2.65 19.07 -12.03
C PHE A 9 1.99 19.53 -13.32
N ASN A 10 2.51 19.16 -14.49
CA ASN A 10 1.90 19.53 -15.76
C ASN A 10 0.48 18.98 -15.92
N GLN A 11 0.27 17.68 -15.63
CA GLN A 11 -1.02 17.03 -15.81
C GLN A 11 -2.08 17.51 -14.81
N LYS A 12 -1.71 17.61 -13.53
CA LYS A 12 -2.66 17.90 -12.44
C LYS A 12 -2.82 19.40 -12.20
N ASN A 13 -1.71 20.12 -12.06
CA ASN A 13 -1.79 21.55 -11.73
C ASN A 13 -2.09 22.40 -12.98
N ILE A 14 -1.34 22.22 -14.06
CA ILE A 14 -1.45 23.07 -15.23
C ILE A 14 -2.71 22.72 -16.06
N LYS A 15 -2.85 21.46 -16.45
CA LYS A 15 -3.95 21.05 -17.34
C LYS A 15 -5.28 20.87 -16.63
N SER A 16 -5.28 20.35 -15.42
CA SER A 16 -6.52 20.03 -14.67
C SER A 16 -6.87 21.07 -13.61
N GLY A 17 -5.99 22.03 -13.30
CA GLY A 17 -6.23 23.05 -12.28
C GLY A 17 -6.35 22.48 -10.86
N ALA A 18 -5.89 21.25 -10.63
CA ALA A 18 -5.99 20.56 -9.37
C ALA A 18 -4.70 20.72 -8.54
N SER A 19 -4.78 20.45 -7.24
CA SER A 19 -3.65 20.51 -6.31
C SER A 19 -3.46 19.15 -5.64
N PRO A 20 -2.53 18.30 -6.14
CA PRO A 20 -2.28 16.99 -5.55
C PRO A 20 -1.61 17.11 -4.18
N ALA A 21 -2.01 16.24 -3.24
CA ALA A 21 -1.35 16.13 -1.95
C ALA A 21 0.07 15.53 -2.11
N THR A 22 0.95 15.83 -1.16
CA THR A 22 2.35 15.37 -1.19
C THR A 22 2.44 13.85 -1.24
N TRP A 23 1.69 13.13 -0.40
CA TRP A 23 1.72 11.65 -0.37
C TRP A 23 1.40 11.03 -1.74
N TYR A 24 0.43 11.59 -2.46
CA TYR A 24 0.02 11.11 -3.78
C TYR A 24 1.12 11.38 -4.83
N ASN A 25 1.72 12.55 -4.78
CA ASN A 25 2.79 12.95 -5.68
C ASN A 25 4.02 12.04 -5.51
N GLU A 26 4.40 11.78 -4.26
CA GLU A 26 5.50 10.87 -3.91
C GLU A 26 5.18 9.41 -4.27
N MET A 27 3.95 8.96 -4.04
CA MET A 27 3.49 7.64 -4.46
C MET A 27 3.72 7.42 -5.96
N LEU A 28 3.29 8.36 -6.79
CA LEU A 28 3.46 8.29 -8.24
C LEU A 28 4.92 8.27 -8.67
N SER A 29 5.76 9.09 -8.03
CA SER A 29 7.18 9.14 -8.33
C SER A 29 7.86 7.81 -8.00
N MET A 30 7.55 7.19 -6.88
CA MET A 30 8.06 5.87 -6.51
C MET A 30 7.52 4.73 -7.40
N LEU A 31 6.26 4.80 -7.85
CA LEU A 31 5.74 3.86 -8.84
C LEU A 31 6.46 3.98 -10.18
N SER A 32 6.84 5.19 -10.56
CA SER A 32 7.64 5.41 -11.78
C SER A 32 9.04 4.81 -11.65
N GLU A 33 9.70 4.94 -10.51
CA GLU A 33 10.97 4.25 -10.23
C GLU A 33 10.83 2.73 -10.35
N ASP A 34 9.76 2.17 -9.78
CA ASP A 34 9.48 0.73 -9.78
C ASP A 34 9.34 0.22 -11.24
N MET A 35 8.52 0.86 -12.06
CA MET A 35 8.29 0.44 -13.44
C MET A 35 9.50 0.67 -14.36
N MET A 36 10.27 1.73 -14.11
CA MET A 36 11.41 2.13 -14.95
C MET A 36 12.68 1.32 -14.65
N LYS A 37 12.76 0.67 -13.51
CA LYS A 37 13.96 -0.04 -13.04
C LYS A 37 14.61 -0.91 -14.10
N ASN A 38 13.83 -1.81 -14.69
CA ASN A 38 14.33 -2.76 -15.67
C ASN A 38 14.72 -2.06 -16.99
N ALA A 39 13.92 -1.08 -17.41
CA ALA A 39 14.17 -0.31 -18.63
C ALA A 39 15.45 0.53 -18.55
N LEU A 40 15.84 0.95 -17.35
CA LEU A 40 17.06 1.71 -17.08
C LEU A 40 18.27 0.84 -16.71
N GLY A 41 18.09 -0.49 -16.64
CA GLY A 41 19.18 -1.42 -16.32
C GLY A 41 19.63 -1.37 -14.84
N PHE A 42 18.84 -0.82 -13.94
CA PHE A 42 19.17 -0.82 -12.51
C PHE A 42 18.97 -2.20 -11.91
N THR A 43 20.07 -2.84 -11.52
CA THR A 43 20.07 -4.21 -10.97
C THR A 43 20.20 -4.24 -9.44
N SER A 44 20.81 -3.23 -8.83
CA SER A 44 21.25 -3.25 -7.42
C SER A 44 20.31 -2.55 -6.46
N SER A 45 19.64 -1.48 -6.87
CA SER A 45 18.67 -0.77 -6.03
C SER A 45 17.28 -0.81 -6.65
N SER A 46 16.29 -0.89 -5.81
CA SER A 46 14.90 -0.78 -6.23
C SER A 46 14.11 -0.13 -5.12
N VAL A 47 13.17 0.73 -5.51
CA VAL A 47 12.30 1.42 -4.56
C VAL A 47 11.63 0.45 -3.57
N TYR A 48 11.24 -0.75 -3.99
CA TYR A 48 10.62 -1.73 -3.09
C TYR A 48 11.61 -2.30 -2.05
N LYS A 49 12.91 -2.48 -2.39
CA LYS A 49 13.93 -2.91 -1.41
C LYS A 49 14.24 -1.85 -0.36
N ASP A 50 14.09 -0.59 -0.71
CA ASP A 50 14.30 0.51 0.22
C ASP A 50 13.06 0.82 1.06
N ARG A 51 11.86 0.65 0.50
CA ARG A 51 10.60 1.08 1.11
C ARG A 51 9.86 -0.02 1.87
N LEU A 52 9.84 -1.26 1.37
CA LEU A 52 9.02 -2.30 1.98
C LEU A 52 9.54 -2.82 3.33
N PRO A 53 10.84 -2.91 3.62
CA PRO A 53 11.31 -3.18 4.99
C PRO A 53 10.88 -2.11 5.98
N LEU A 54 10.90 -0.85 5.57
CA LEU A 54 10.43 0.27 6.41
C LEU A 54 8.92 0.23 6.61
N PHE A 55 8.16 -0.07 5.55
CA PHE A 55 6.73 -0.30 5.67
C PHE A 55 6.44 -1.43 6.65
N ASN A 56 7.04 -2.59 6.50
CA ASN A 56 6.85 -3.73 7.38
C ASN A 56 7.09 -3.39 8.86
N ASN A 57 8.09 -2.57 9.15
CA ASN A 57 8.44 -2.20 10.52
C ASN A 57 7.60 -1.05 11.08
N TYR A 58 7.18 -0.09 10.27
CA TYR A 58 6.67 1.21 10.74
C TYR A 58 5.31 1.62 10.15
N TYR A 59 4.58 0.75 9.43
CA TYR A 59 3.31 1.08 8.76
C TYR A 59 2.29 1.75 9.69
N TYR A 60 2.28 1.40 10.96
CA TYR A 60 1.35 1.91 11.97
C TYR A 60 1.61 3.37 12.40
N MET A 61 2.74 3.95 11.98
CA MET A 61 3.13 5.32 12.33
C MET A 61 2.64 6.38 11.35
N SER A 62 2.05 5.99 10.22
CA SER A 62 1.53 6.91 9.19
C SER A 62 0.16 6.45 8.72
N GLY A 63 -0.68 7.41 8.33
CA GLY A 63 -1.84 7.11 7.51
C GLY A 63 -1.47 6.68 6.10
N ILE A 64 -2.36 5.96 5.43
CA ILE A 64 -2.14 5.46 4.06
C ILE A 64 -2.00 6.64 3.07
N ASP A 65 -2.77 7.69 3.28
CA ASP A 65 -2.85 8.89 2.45
C ASP A 65 -2.32 10.14 3.18
N GLU A 66 -1.33 9.95 4.03
CA GLU A 66 -0.73 11.01 4.83
C GLU A 66 0.73 11.25 4.45
N TYR A 67 1.17 12.50 4.60
CA TYR A 67 2.59 12.87 4.52
C TYR A 67 3.02 13.58 5.79
N ILE A 68 3.89 12.94 6.56
CA ILE A 68 4.43 13.44 7.82
C ILE A 68 5.83 14.00 7.55
N THR A 69 5.97 15.33 7.51
CA THR A 69 7.26 16.00 7.22
C THR A 69 8.38 15.59 8.18
N SER A 70 8.05 15.45 9.47
CA SER A 70 9.03 15.03 10.50
C SER A 70 9.42 13.55 10.40
N ASN A 71 8.71 12.74 9.62
CA ASN A 71 8.99 11.32 9.40
C ASN A 71 8.66 10.92 7.95
N SER A 72 9.19 11.65 6.99
CA SER A 72 8.91 11.47 5.56
C SER A 72 9.21 10.07 5.06
N VAL A 73 10.25 9.42 5.60
CA VAL A 73 10.66 8.06 5.17
C VAL A 73 9.56 7.03 5.42
N VAL A 74 8.83 7.13 6.54
CA VAL A 74 7.68 6.26 6.83
C VAL A 74 6.52 6.59 5.90
N SER A 75 6.23 7.87 5.68
CA SER A 75 5.16 8.29 4.75
C SER A 75 5.44 7.82 3.32
N TYR A 76 6.68 7.95 2.83
CA TYR A 76 7.09 7.37 1.54
C TYR A 76 6.83 5.87 1.48
N SER A 77 7.21 5.16 2.53
CA SER A 77 7.08 3.69 2.56
C SER A 77 5.62 3.25 2.54
N THR A 78 4.75 3.93 3.29
CA THR A 78 3.32 3.64 3.34
C THR A 78 2.62 4.00 2.02
N ALA A 79 2.89 5.18 1.47
CA ALA A 79 2.34 5.61 0.18
C ALA A 79 2.78 4.67 -0.95
N TYR A 80 4.07 4.29 -1.00
CA TYR A 80 4.56 3.32 -1.97
C TYR A 80 3.91 1.95 -1.82
N ALA A 81 3.81 1.43 -0.59
CA ALA A 81 3.19 0.13 -0.34
C ALA A 81 1.75 0.10 -0.85
N PHE A 82 0.95 1.12 -0.53
CA PHE A 82 -0.42 1.23 -1.02
C PHE A 82 -0.50 1.35 -2.54
N GLY A 83 0.26 2.26 -3.13
CA GLY A 83 0.27 2.47 -4.59
C GLY A 83 0.75 1.24 -5.36
N SER A 84 1.79 0.55 -4.86
CA SER A 84 2.33 -0.65 -5.51
C SER A 84 1.37 -1.84 -5.41
N TRP A 85 0.58 -1.95 -4.32
CA TRP A 85 -0.51 -2.90 -4.21
C TRP A 85 -1.64 -2.57 -5.20
N CYS A 86 -2.06 -1.32 -5.29
CA CYS A 86 -3.06 -0.88 -6.27
C CYS A 86 -2.63 -1.21 -7.70
N ALA A 87 -1.41 -0.83 -8.07
CA ALA A 87 -0.91 -1.08 -9.42
C ALA A 87 -0.95 -2.56 -9.78
N ARG A 88 -0.51 -3.43 -8.87
CA ARG A 88 -0.43 -4.88 -9.14
C ARG A 88 -1.78 -5.59 -9.15
N ASN A 89 -2.78 -5.06 -8.47
CA ASN A 89 -4.11 -5.68 -8.37
C ASN A 89 -5.15 -5.10 -9.35
N PHE A 90 -4.93 -3.88 -9.86
CA PHE A 90 -5.97 -3.18 -10.61
C PHE A 90 -5.55 -2.70 -12.01
N GLY A 91 -4.61 -3.38 -12.66
CA GLY A 91 -4.30 -3.09 -14.05
C GLY A 91 -2.83 -2.95 -14.38
N GLY A 92 -1.94 -3.11 -13.41
CA GLY A 92 -0.49 -3.10 -13.66
C GLY A 92 0.00 -1.72 -14.12
N LEU A 93 0.76 -1.72 -15.21
CA LEU A 93 1.31 -0.49 -15.79
C LEU A 93 0.22 0.44 -16.32
N GLU A 94 -0.90 -0.09 -16.80
CA GLU A 94 -2.03 0.73 -17.25
C GLU A 94 -2.62 1.53 -16.08
N PHE A 95 -2.73 0.94 -14.89
CA PHE A 95 -3.16 1.67 -13.70
C PHE A 95 -2.27 2.88 -13.43
N ILE A 96 -0.95 2.76 -13.52
CA ILE A 96 -0.01 3.88 -13.31
C ILE A 96 -0.25 4.97 -14.35
N THR A 97 -0.45 4.58 -15.62
CA THR A 97 -0.78 5.50 -16.71
C THR A 97 -2.07 6.25 -16.41
N GLN A 98 -3.13 5.54 -16.02
CA GLN A 98 -4.44 6.14 -15.72
C GLN A 98 -4.38 7.10 -14.52
N VAL A 99 -3.67 6.74 -13.43
CA VAL A 99 -3.47 7.63 -12.28
C VAL A 99 -2.72 8.89 -12.71
N SER A 100 -1.69 8.76 -13.52
CA SER A 100 -0.86 9.90 -13.97
C SER A 100 -1.62 10.86 -14.89
N THR A 101 -2.52 10.36 -15.72
CA THR A 101 -3.11 11.12 -16.83
C THR A 101 -4.55 11.60 -16.61
N ASN A 102 -5.33 10.96 -15.72
CA ASN A 102 -6.69 11.43 -15.44
C ASN A 102 -6.70 12.84 -14.82
N SER A 103 -7.83 13.51 -14.82
CA SER A 103 -7.98 14.89 -14.31
C SER A 103 -8.13 14.99 -12.79
N TYR A 104 -8.24 13.85 -12.09
CA TYR A 104 -8.42 13.79 -10.64
C TYR A 104 -7.08 13.75 -9.90
N VAL A 105 -7.12 14.00 -8.59
CA VAL A 105 -5.96 13.94 -7.69
C VAL A 105 -6.26 13.07 -6.48
N ASN A 106 -5.22 12.67 -5.75
CA ASN A 106 -5.32 11.96 -4.49
C ASN A 106 -6.10 10.64 -4.62
N MET A 107 -6.89 10.28 -3.61
CA MET A 107 -7.66 9.03 -3.60
C MET A 107 -8.66 8.92 -4.75
N GLU A 108 -9.28 10.03 -5.14
CA GLU A 108 -10.21 10.06 -6.27
C GLU A 108 -9.51 9.66 -7.58
N SER A 109 -8.29 10.13 -7.82
CA SER A 109 -7.50 9.72 -8.99
C SER A 109 -7.25 8.21 -9.03
N ILE A 110 -6.99 7.60 -7.88
CA ILE A 110 -6.78 6.15 -7.73
C ILE A 110 -8.07 5.40 -8.03
N ILE A 111 -9.19 5.83 -7.44
CA ILE A 111 -10.52 5.24 -7.65
C ILE A 111 -10.91 5.27 -9.13
N GLN A 112 -10.73 6.41 -9.79
CA GLN A 112 -11.05 6.55 -11.21
C GLN A 112 -10.12 5.73 -12.11
N ALA A 113 -8.83 5.62 -11.76
CA ALA A 113 -7.91 4.75 -12.47
C ALA A 113 -8.31 3.26 -12.34
N ILE A 114 -8.67 2.82 -11.14
CA ILE A 114 -9.18 1.46 -10.92
C ILE A 114 -10.43 1.21 -11.76
N LYS A 115 -11.38 2.15 -11.75
CA LYS A 115 -12.58 2.06 -12.56
C LYS A 115 -12.27 1.95 -14.06
N SER A 116 -11.34 2.75 -14.55
CA SER A 116 -10.91 2.70 -15.95
C SER A 116 -10.29 1.38 -16.34
N CYS A 117 -9.44 0.82 -15.48
CA CYS A 117 -8.74 -0.44 -15.74
C CYS A 117 -9.60 -1.69 -15.56
N THR A 118 -10.59 -1.67 -14.65
CA THR A 118 -11.28 -2.88 -14.21
C THR A 118 -12.79 -2.86 -14.42
N GLY A 119 -13.37 -1.71 -14.72
CA GLY A 119 -14.82 -1.48 -14.75
C GLY A 119 -15.47 -1.45 -13.36
N LYS A 120 -14.72 -1.63 -12.28
CA LYS A 120 -15.23 -1.67 -10.90
C LYS A 120 -15.00 -0.35 -10.19
N THR A 121 -15.94 0.05 -9.35
CA THR A 121 -15.84 1.24 -8.52
C THR A 121 -15.75 0.82 -7.06
N TYR A 122 -14.82 1.43 -6.33
CA TYR A 122 -14.62 1.22 -4.89
C TYR A 122 -14.68 2.56 -4.18
N THR A 123 -15.07 2.54 -2.90
CA THR A 123 -14.85 3.65 -1.99
C THR A 123 -13.43 3.57 -1.43
N ASP A 124 -12.90 4.67 -0.92
CA ASP A 124 -11.64 4.74 -0.17
C ASP A 124 -11.61 3.72 0.98
N ARG A 125 -12.68 3.65 1.76
CA ARG A 125 -12.85 2.68 2.86
C ARG A 125 -12.76 1.23 2.39
N GLN A 126 -13.33 0.90 1.23
CA GLN A 126 -13.23 -0.43 0.66
C GLN A 126 -11.79 -0.74 0.23
N LEU A 127 -11.11 0.21 -0.40
CA LEU A 127 -9.71 0.05 -0.81
C LEU A 127 -8.79 -0.11 0.39
N PHE A 128 -8.97 0.70 1.44
CA PHE A 128 -8.18 0.57 2.67
C PHE A 128 -8.38 -0.80 3.33
N LYS A 129 -9.63 -1.25 3.45
CA LYS A 129 -9.92 -2.60 3.97
C LYS A 129 -9.21 -3.69 3.18
N MET A 130 -9.29 -3.64 1.86
CA MET A 130 -8.67 -4.64 0.98
C MET A 130 -7.14 -4.60 1.09
N PHE A 131 -6.55 -3.41 1.16
CA PHE A 131 -5.12 -3.24 1.35
C PHE A 131 -4.65 -3.79 2.70
N ILE A 132 -5.35 -3.47 3.80
CA ILE A 132 -5.04 -3.98 5.14
C ILE A 132 -5.10 -5.51 5.16
N GLN A 133 -6.13 -6.10 4.54
CA GLN A 133 -6.20 -7.56 4.39
C GLN A 133 -5.00 -8.13 3.62
N ALA A 134 -4.61 -7.46 2.53
CA ALA A 134 -3.45 -7.85 1.74
C ALA A 134 -2.13 -7.79 2.54
N CYS A 135 -2.02 -6.89 3.49
CA CYS A 135 -0.86 -6.80 4.37
C CYS A 135 -0.76 -7.95 5.39
N VAL A 136 -1.89 -8.55 5.75
CA VAL A 136 -1.96 -9.61 6.78
C VAL A 136 -1.73 -10.99 6.19
N PHE A 137 -2.20 -11.26 4.96
CA PHE A 137 -2.21 -12.60 4.39
C PHE A 137 -1.07 -12.83 3.39
N ARG A 138 -0.35 -13.94 3.57
CA ARG A 138 0.68 -14.41 2.61
C ARG A 138 0.08 -14.91 1.32
N GLU A 139 -1.04 -15.63 1.42
CA GLU A 139 -1.68 -16.31 0.31
C GLU A 139 -3.16 -15.94 0.20
N PRO A 140 -3.75 -15.98 -1.00
CA PRO A 140 -5.19 -15.84 -1.16
C PRO A 140 -5.92 -16.89 -0.34
N PHE A 141 -7.00 -16.50 0.32
CA PHE A 141 -7.87 -17.43 1.03
C PHE A 141 -9.29 -17.46 0.42
N ALA A 142 -10.01 -18.56 0.66
CA ALA A 142 -11.36 -18.73 0.12
C ALA A 142 -12.30 -17.58 0.56
N GLY A 143 -13.06 -17.04 -0.38
CA GLY A 143 -13.96 -15.91 -0.14
C GLY A 143 -13.37 -14.53 -0.35
N ASN A 144 -12.12 -14.43 -0.73
CA ASN A 144 -11.38 -13.21 -0.85
C ASN A 144 -11.26 -12.66 -2.28
N ASN A 145 -12.06 -12.98 -3.20
CA ASN A 145 -12.12 -12.41 -4.56
C ASN A 145 -10.77 -11.99 -5.21
N GLY A 146 -9.64 -12.57 -4.79
CA GLY A 146 -8.33 -12.40 -5.40
C GLY A 146 -7.57 -11.10 -5.07
N PHE A 147 -8.14 -10.18 -4.28
CA PHE A 147 -7.51 -8.87 -4.04
C PHE A 147 -6.83 -8.71 -2.69
N SER A 148 -6.78 -9.73 -1.89
CA SER A 148 -6.37 -9.59 -0.49
C SER A 148 -4.96 -10.05 -0.21
N THR A 149 -4.15 -10.30 -1.20
CA THR A 149 -2.73 -10.52 -0.97
C THR A 149 -1.91 -9.43 -1.64
N PHE A 150 -0.87 -9.02 -0.98
CA PHE A 150 0.18 -8.21 -1.58
C PHE A 150 0.98 -9.04 -2.57
N ASN A 151 1.01 -10.33 -2.35
CA ASN A 151 1.65 -11.30 -3.21
C ASN A 151 0.79 -11.53 -4.45
N THR A 152 0.98 -10.71 -5.44
CA THR A 152 0.42 -10.98 -6.75
C THR A 152 1.39 -11.88 -7.50
N ASN A 153 0.91 -13.03 -7.96
CA ASN A 153 1.66 -13.88 -8.88
C ASN A 153 1.79 -13.26 -10.28
N GLN A 154 1.35 -12.01 -10.45
CA GLN A 154 1.29 -11.36 -11.73
C GLN A 154 2.44 -10.37 -11.89
N THR A 155 3.21 -10.58 -12.94
CA THR A 155 4.12 -9.58 -13.49
C THR A 155 3.36 -8.85 -14.61
N SER A 156 3.33 -7.53 -14.57
CA SER A 156 2.78 -6.70 -15.63
C SER A 156 3.91 -6.15 -16.48
N SER A 157 3.79 -6.29 -17.80
CA SER A 157 4.78 -5.75 -18.74
C SER A 157 4.07 -4.92 -19.82
N LEU A 158 4.71 -3.83 -20.21
CA LEU A 158 4.31 -2.99 -21.33
C LEU A 158 5.51 -2.84 -22.27
N THR A 159 5.30 -3.15 -23.53
CA THR A 159 6.30 -2.89 -24.58
C THR A 159 5.90 -1.65 -25.37
N THR A 160 6.79 -0.67 -25.44
CA THR A 160 6.58 0.53 -26.27
C THR A 160 6.76 0.23 -27.74
N ASN A 161 6.29 1.14 -28.61
CA ASN A 161 6.51 1.05 -30.06
C ASN A 161 8.01 1.01 -30.45
N GLU A 162 8.88 1.52 -29.59
CA GLU A 162 10.34 1.50 -29.76
C GLU A 162 10.98 0.23 -29.20
N GLY A 163 10.19 -0.75 -28.78
CA GLY A 163 10.66 -2.02 -28.25
C GLY A 163 11.19 -1.98 -26.81
N LYS A 164 11.03 -0.88 -26.08
CA LYS A 164 11.40 -0.83 -24.66
C LYS A 164 10.36 -1.54 -23.80
N VAL A 165 10.84 -2.35 -22.88
CA VAL A 165 9.99 -3.14 -21.97
C VAL A 165 10.04 -2.54 -20.57
N TYR A 166 8.89 -2.13 -20.08
CA TYR A 166 8.67 -1.74 -18.69
C TYR A 166 8.01 -2.88 -17.96
N THR A 167 8.41 -3.13 -16.71
CA THR A 167 7.92 -4.29 -15.97
C THR A 167 7.68 -3.95 -14.50
N LEU A 168 6.49 -4.27 -14.00
CA LEU A 168 6.22 -4.36 -12.57
C LEU A 168 6.39 -5.82 -12.15
N ASN A 169 7.40 -6.09 -11.35
CA ASN A 169 7.62 -7.41 -10.78
C ASN A 169 6.61 -7.69 -9.66
N LYS A 170 6.32 -8.97 -9.44
CA LYS A 170 5.56 -9.40 -8.26
C LYS A 170 6.25 -8.98 -6.97
N ILE A 171 5.47 -8.66 -5.96
CA ILE A 171 5.94 -8.31 -4.61
C ILE A 171 5.24 -9.22 -3.60
N ASN A 172 6.00 -9.68 -2.62
CA ASN A 172 5.51 -10.38 -1.43
C ASN A 172 6.10 -9.70 -0.19
N LEU A 173 5.28 -9.09 0.65
CA LEU A 173 5.73 -8.42 1.88
C LEU A 173 6.50 -9.34 2.84
N PHE A 174 6.26 -10.65 2.75
CA PHE A 174 6.91 -11.66 3.57
C PHE A 174 8.21 -12.19 2.97
N ASP A 175 8.67 -11.63 1.85
CA ASP A 175 9.95 -11.98 1.26
C ASP A 175 11.10 -11.61 2.22
N PRO A 176 12.11 -12.49 2.40
CA PRO A 176 13.30 -12.19 3.19
C PRO A 176 14.04 -10.91 2.79
N ASP A 177 13.92 -10.48 1.53
CA ASP A 177 14.49 -9.22 1.03
C ASP A 177 13.84 -7.99 1.66
N PHE A 178 12.62 -8.11 2.19
CA PHE A 178 11.86 -7.04 2.85
C PHE A 178 11.81 -7.19 4.38
N ALA A 179 12.68 -8.04 4.91
CA ALA A 179 12.78 -8.22 6.35
C ALA A 179 13.35 -6.97 7.04
N PHE A 180 12.95 -6.79 8.27
CA PHE A 180 13.51 -5.79 9.18
C PHE A 180 14.06 -6.45 10.45
N THR A 181 14.88 -5.74 11.21
CA THR A 181 15.56 -6.28 12.39
C THR A 181 15.19 -5.47 13.63
N VAL A 182 14.73 -6.15 14.67
CA VAL A 182 14.49 -5.59 16.01
C VAL A 182 15.21 -6.47 17.03
N ASN A 183 16.00 -5.85 17.89
CA ASN A 183 16.77 -6.55 18.93
C ASN A 183 17.57 -7.76 18.38
N ASN A 184 18.28 -7.57 17.29
CA ASN A 184 19.08 -8.59 16.58
C ASN A 184 18.26 -9.78 16.04
N LYS A 185 16.94 -9.71 16.04
CA LYS A 185 16.06 -10.73 15.45
C LYS A 185 15.46 -10.21 14.17
N LYS A 186 15.54 -11.03 13.10
CA LYS A 186 15.01 -10.72 11.78
C LYS A 186 13.55 -11.16 11.68
N TYR A 187 12.68 -10.26 11.15
CA TYR A 187 11.26 -10.48 10.95
C TYR A 187 10.90 -10.25 9.50
N THR A 188 9.91 -10.97 8.98
CA THR A 188 9.34 -10.81 7.64
C THR A 188 7.86 -10.46 7.73
N GLY A 189 7.36 -9.69 6.78
CA GLY A 189 5.98 -9.18 6.81
C GLY A 189 5.78 -8.02 7.77
N PRO A 190 4.62 -7.37 7.76
CA PRO A 190 4.31 -6.27 8.66
C PRO A 190 4.37 -6.68 10.13
N VAL A 191 4.84 -5.78 10.99
CA VAL A 191 4.88 -6.03 12.43
C VAL A 191 3.50 -6.33 12.98
N ILE A 192 3.40 -7.35 13.85
CA ILE A 192 2.17 -7.73 14.53
C ILE A 192 2.36 -7.50 16.02
N PHE A 193 1.44 -6.77 16.61
CA PHE A 193 1.45 -6.48 18.03
C PHE A 193 0.78 -7.61 18.82
N SER A 194 1.29 -7.91 20.01
CA SER A 194 0.57 -8.71 20.99
C SER A 194 -0.58 -7.89 21.60
N ASN A 195 -1.53 -8.57 22.25
CA ASN A 195 -2.68 -7.91 22.87
C ASN A 195 -2.33 -6.80 23.88
N GLU A 196 -1.15 -6.87 24.48
CA GLU A 196 -0.69 -5.95 25.52
C GLU A 196 0.22 -4.84 25.00
N VAL A 197 0.70 -4.97 23.76
CA VAL A 197 1.66 -4.05 23.14
C VAL A 197 1.16 -3.60 21.79
N GLY A 198 1.02 -2.31 21.61
CA GLY A 198 0.62 -1.72 20.33
C GLY A 198 0.81 -0.21 20.32
N PRO A 199 0.57 0.44 19.19
CA PRO A 199 0.62 1.88 19.13
C PRO A 199 -0.44 2.48 20.06
N ARG A 200 -0.05 3.45 20.88
CA ARG A 200 -0.97 4.15 21.80
C ARG A 200 -1.88 5.14 21.07
N THR A 201 -1.47 5.57 19.90
CA THR A 201 -2.22 6.49 19.04
C THR A 201 -2.12 6.00 17.61
N MET A 202 -3.20 6.07 16.86
CA MET A 202 -3.21 5.85 15.43
C MET A 202 -3.41 7.19 14.71
N ARG A 203 -2.80 7.30 13.55
CA ARG A 203 -2.99 8.44 12.65
C ARG A 203 -4.30 8.27 11.87
N PRO A 204 -4.91 9.35 11.38
CA PRO A 204 -6.01 9.23 10.43
C PRO A 204 -5.64 8.31 9.28
N HIS A 205 -6.55 7.43 8.87
CA HIS A 205 -6.34 6.38 7.86
C HIS A 205 -5.13 5.45 8.12
N GLY A 206 -4.62 5.44 9.35
CA GLY A 206 -3.63 4.47 9.82
C GLY A 206 -4.29 3.19 10.29
N PHE A 207 -3.50 2.13 10.43
CA PHE A 207 -3.96 0.85 10.95
C PHE A 207 -2.89 0.17 11.80
N ALA A 208 -3.30 -0.77 12.62
CA ALA A 208 -2.42 -1.64 13.37
C ALA A 208 -2.93 -3.08 13.32
N ILE A 209 -2.01 -4.03 13.22
CA ILE A 209 -2.31 -5.47 13.17
C ILE A 209 -2.00 -6.05 14.54
N HIS A 210 -2.99 -6.66 15.16
CA HIS A 210 -2.87 -7.29 16.47
C HIS A 210 -3.18 -8.78 16.40
N TYR A 211 -2.39 -9.58 17.09
CA TYR A 211 -2.68 -10.98 17.33
C TYR A 211 -3.54 -11.11 18.59
N ALA A 212 -4.78 -11.50 18.42
CA ALA A 212 -5.74 -11.63 19.52
C ALA A 212 -5.66 -12.98 20.27
N GLY A 213 -4.73 -13.86 19.89
CA GLY A 213 -4.63 -15.20 20.47
C GLY A 213 -5.54 -16.22 19.79
N LYS A 214 -5.65 -17.40 20.39
CA LYS A 214 -6.58 -18.44 19.94
C LYS A 214 -7.94 -18.22 20.60
N ALA A 215 -8.98 -18.15 19.80
CA ALA A 215 -10.35 -18.18 20.33
C ALA A 215 -10.59 -19.53 21.01
N THR A 216 -11.06 -19.51 22.26
CA THR A 216 -11.46 -20.68 23.05
C THR A 216 -12.98 -20.84 23.10
N SER A 217 -13.72 -19.91 22.50
CA SER A 217 -15.17 -19.89 22.41
C SER A 217 -15.60 -19.19 21.12
N ASP A 218 -16.85 -19.32 20.74
CA ASP A 218 -17.45 -18.68 19.56
C ASP A 218 -17.66 -17.15 19.75
N THR A 219 -17.35 -16.63 20.93
CA THR A 219 -17.50 -15.22 21.26
C THR A 219 -16.12 -14.60 21.57
N ILE A 220 -15.79 -13.52 20.88
CA ILE A 220 -14.61 -12.68 21.14
C ILE A 220 -15.12 -11.35 21.68
N THR A 221 -14.67 -10.97 22.89
CA THR A 221 -14.96 -9.66 23.47
C THR A 221 -13.75 -8.74 23.28
N LEU A 222 -13.96 -7.60 22.63
CA LEU A 222 -12.98 -6.55 22.49
C LEU A 222 -13.30 -5.42 23.45
N THR A 223 -12.37 -5.09 24.33
CA THR A 223 -12.53 -3.98 25.27
C THR A 223 -11.58 -2.85 24.89
N PHE A 224 -12.13 -1.67 24.69
CA PHE A 224 -11.35 -0.46 24.42
C PHE A 224 -11.16 0.31 25.71
N SER A 225 -9.93 0.66 26.03
CA SER A 225 -9.60 1.43 27.25
C SER A 225 -9.94 2.92 27.14
N THR A 226 -10.24 3.40 25.96
CA THR A 226 -10.61 4.80 25.69
C THR A 226 -11.93 4.89 24.95
N LYS A 227 -12.69 5.97 25.21
CA LYS A 227 -13.86 6.27 24.40
C LYS A 227 -13.41 6.60 22.98
N ILE A 228 -13.95 5.87 22.00
CA ILE A 228 -13.87 6.27 20.61
C ILE A 228 -14.74 7.51 20.45
N ASN A 229 -14.17 8.59 19.91
CA ASN A 229 -14.94 9.79 19.62
C ASN A 229 -16.02 9.43 18.58
N PRO A 230 -17.31 9.73 18.83
CA PRO A 230 -18.38 9.40 17.88
C PRO A 230 -18.21 10.03 16.49
N SER A 231 -17.39 11.06 16.36
CA SER A 231 -17.03 11.68 15.07
C SER A 231 -15.91 10.95 14.32
N GLU A 232 -15.29 9.95 14.93
CA GLU A 232 -14.20 9.17 14.33
C GLU A 232 -14.72 7.80 13.89
N ASP A 233 -14.48 7.48 12.61
CA ASP A 233 -14.78 6.17 12.04
C ASP A 233 -13.66 5.19 12.42
N VAL A 234 -13.91 4.31 13.39
CA VAL A 234 -12.99 3.21 13.70
C VAL A 234 -13.54 1.93 13.10
N MET A 235 -12.77 1.36 12.19
CA MET A 235 -13.07 0.07 11.58
C MET A 235 -12.23 -1.02 12.24
N ILE A 236 -12.90 -2.03 12.80
CA ILE A 236 -12.26 -3.21 13.36
C ILE A 236 -12.55 -4.36 12.42
N TYR A 237 -11.49 -5.00 11.95
CA TYR A 237 -11.59 -6.17 11.13
C TYR A 237 -11.03 -7.37 11.90
N ILE A 238 -11.86 -8.38 12.15
CA ILE A 238 -11.48 -9.60 12.84
C ILE A 238 -11.41 -10.73 11.82
N GLN A 239 -10.29 -11.44 11.78
CA GLN A 239 -10.09 -12.61 10.95
C GLN A 239 -9.84 -13.84 11.83
N ASP A 240 -10.57 -14.91 11.60
CA ASP A 240 -10.60 -16.10 12.46
C ASP A 240 -9.54 -17.17 12.13
N SER A 241 -8.76 -17.03 11.07
CA SER A 241 -7.68 -17.98 10.80
C SER A 241 -6.48 -17.36 10.13
N PHE A 242 -5.35 -17.40 10.82
CA PHE A 242 -4.03 -17.09 10.28
C PHE A 242 -3.28 -18.40 9.97
N LYS A 243 -3.80 -19.22 9.08
CA LYS A 243 -3.15 -20.49 8.73
C LYS A 243 -1.78 -20.33 8.08
N ASN A 244 -1.40 -19.10 7.71
CA ASN A 244 -0.20 -18.80 6.93
C ASN A 244 0.76 -17.81 7.64
N TYR A 245 0.66 -17.69 8.95
CA TYR A 245 1.65 -17.01 9.77
C TYR A 245 2.63 -17.97 10.40
#